data_8716d658b79fa96ab2afba6eebffe9e1
#
_entry.id   8716d658b79fa96ab2afba6eebffe9e1
#
_cell.length_a   1.000
_cell.length_b   1.000
_cell.length_c   1.000
_cell.angle_alpha   90.00
_cell.angle_beta   90.00
_cell.angle_gamma   90.00
#
_symmetry.space_group_name_H-M   'P 1'
#
loop_
_entity.id
_entity.type
_entity.pdbx_description
1 polymer ?
#
loop_
_entity_poly.entity_id
_entity_poly.type
_entity_poly.pdbx_seq_one_letter_code
_entity_poly.pdbx_strand_id
1 'polypeptide(L)'
;VKYPLISESLTADEAILDAELVKSVPPAITADTGMDVFTHALESYVSTGHNEFSAALAEKAMEICGVFLLRAYLDGSDMHARQKMHVASCLAGLYFNTAGLGITHSMAHQLGAQFHIPHGRANAMLLPHIVEFNANINKRSRSQKTYLPAVERYASVAHILGLSNYNQVMSVRSLVNWIQFMQKEMNIPMTIQEIGTISPDEYFGAIDKMADAALADACTTTNPRIPTKEDIMKIYKKLWSF
;
A
#
# COMPACT_ATOMS: atom_id res chain seq x y z
N VAL A 1 -2.28 10.83 -19.11
CA VAL A 1 -2.52 9.39 -18.96
C VAL A 1 -1.20 8.74 -18.61
N LYS A 2 -1.16 7.94 -17.54
CA LYS A 2 0.01 7.16 -17.12
C LYS A 2 -0.10 5.76 -17.71
N TYR A 3 0.89 5.34 -18.50
CA TYR A 3 0.93 4.01 -19.08
C TYR A 3 2.05 3.20 -18.42
N PRO A 4 1.78 2.09 -17.73
CA PRO A 4 2.81 1.17 -17.31
C PRO A 4 3.37 0.43 -18.53
N LEU A 5 4.69 0.34 -18.62
CA LEU A 5 5.37 -0.51 -19.59
C LEU A 5 5.74 -1.81 -18.89
N ILE A 6 5.09 -2.91 -19.28
CA ILE A 6 5.30 -4.23 -18.68
C ILE A 6 5.71 -5.19 -19.79
N SER A 7 6.93 -5.72 -19.72
CA SER A 7 7.45 -6.74 -20.63
C SER A 7 8.58 -7.50 -19.95
N GLU A 8 8.65 -8.80 -20.19
CA GLU A 8 9.77 -9.63 -19.73
C GLU A 8 11.11 -9.14 -20.28
N SER A 9 11.12 -8.58 -21.49
CA SER A 9 12.33 -7.99 -22.10
C SER A 9 12.86 -6.74 -21.40
N LEU A 10 12.10 -6.15 -20.47
CA LEU A 10 12.54 -5.00 -19.66
C LEU A 10 13.13 -5.43 -18.30
N THR A 11 13.12 -6.73 -18.01
CA THR A 11 13.71 -7.25 -16.76
C THR A 11 15.22 -7.07 -16.80
N ALA A 12 15.80 -6.44 -15.78
CA ALA A 12 17.23 -6.29 -15.67
C ALA A 12 17.90 -7.65 -15.33
N ASP A 13 19.06 -7.93 -15.94
CA ASP A 13 19.83 -9.13 -15.63
C ASP A 13 20.51 -9.01 -14.25
N GLU A 14 20.87 -7.79 -13.84
CA GLU A 14 21.52 -7.50 -12.56
C GLU A 14 20.93 -6.23 -11.94
N ALA A 15 20.77 -6.22 -10.61
CA ALA A 15 20.36 -5.06 -9.82
C ALA A 15 21.45 -4.70 -8.81
N ILE A 16 22.00 -3.49 -8.91
CA ILE A 16 23.00 -2.95 -7.98
C ILE A 16 22.29 -2.15 -6.90
N LEU A 17 22.29 -2.66 -5.68
CA LEU A 17 21.64 -2.05 -4.52
C LEU A 17 22.69 -1.37 -3.63
N ASP A 18 23.02 -0.11 -3.94
CA ASP A 18 24.00 0.68 -3.21
C ASP A 18 23.31 1.83 -2.46
N ALA A 19 23.38 1.79 -1.14
CA ALA A 19 22.78 2.80 -0.26
C ALA A 19 23.37 4.21 -0.46
N GLU A 20 24.62 4.34 -0.91
CA GLU A 20 25.22 5.65 -1.18
C GLU A 20 24.46 6.41 -2.26
N LEU A 21 23.85 5.74 -3.23
CA LEU A 21 23.07 6.36 -4.30
C LEU A 21 21.74 6.98 -3.79
N VAL A 22 21.26 6.54 -2.64
CA VAL A 22 20.01 7.01 -2.03
C VAL A 22 20.20 7.81 -0.74
N LYS A 23 21.45 8.11 -0.38
CA LYS A 23 21.82 8.84 0.83
C LYS A 23 21.19 10.24 0.91
N SER A 24 21.10 10.93 -0.23
CA SER A 24 20.55 12.28 -0.31
C SER A 24 19.03 12.35 -0.46
N VAL A 25 18.34 11.22 -0.48
CA VAL A 25 16.87 11.19 -0.61
C VAL A 25 16.23 11.88 0.60
N PRO A 26 15.39 12.93 0.38
CA PRO A 26 14.76 13.67 1.46
C PRO A 26 13.78 12.80 2.28
N PRO A 27 13.56 13.15 3.57
CA PRO A 27 12.63 12.39 4.43
C PRO A 27 11.24 12.20 3.83
N ALA A 28 10.64 13.22 3.23
CA ALA A 28 9.30 13.12 2.62
C ALA A 28 9.26 12.08 1.47
N ILE A 29 10.31 12.02 0.64
CA ILE A 29 10.40 11.03 -0.43
C ILE A 29 10.69 9.64 0.16
N THR A 30 11.51 9.55 1.20
CA THR A 30 11.75 8.30 1.94
C THR A 30 10.44 7.73 2.51
N ALA A 31 9.59 8.59 3.09
CA ALA A 31 8.28 8.21 3.61
C ALA A 31 7.35 7.70 2.49
N ASP A 32 7.17 8.49 1.44
CA ASP A 32 6.29 8.15 0.33
C ASP A 32 6.72 6.84 -0.35
N THR A 33 8.00 6.72 -0.72
CA THR A 33 8.51 5.53 -1.42
C THR A 33 8.61 4.31 -0.51
N GLY A 34 8.91 4.49 0.77
CA GLY A 34 8.96 3.38 1.73
C GLY A 34 7.59 2.80 2.04
N MET A 35 6.55 3.65 2.17
CA MET A 35 5.17 3.18 2.27
C MET A 35 4.69 2.53 0.98
N ASP A 36 5.19 2.96 -0.17
CA ASP A 36 4.94 2.32 -1.46
C ASP A 36 5.51 0.89 -1.50
N VAL A 37 6.75 0.71 -1.05
CA VAL A 37 7.36 -0.64 -0.90
C VAL A 37 6.50 -1.54 -0.02
N PHE A 38 6.05 -1.03 1.13
CA PHE A 38 5.17 -1.78 2.01
C PHE A 38 3.84 -2.13 1.34
N THR A 39 3.25 -1.19 0.59
CA THR A 39 2.00 -1.40 -0.15
C THR A 39 2.16 -2.43 -1.26
N HIS A 40 3.24 -2.38 -2.04
CA HIS A 40 3.57 -3.39 -3.05
C HIS A 40 3.62 -4.79 -2.43
N ALA A 41 4.39 -4.96 -1.35
CA ALA A 41 4.54 -6.24 -0.68
C ALA A 41 3.21 -6.73 -0.10
N LEU A 42 2.43 -5.86 0.55
CA LEU A 42 1.18 -6.21 1.18
C LEU A 42 0.09 -6.58 0.16
N GLU A 43 -0.10 -5.77 -0.90
CA GLU A 43 -1.09 -6.07 -1.94
C GLU A 43 -0.78 -7.36 -2.68
N SER A 44 0.48 -7.56 -3.07
CA SER A 44 0.91 -8.79 -3.72
C SER A 44 0.73 -10.01 -2.81
N TYR A 45 0.97 -9.88 -1.52
CA TYR A 45 0.82 -10.97 -0.55
C TYR A 45 -0.63 -11.41 -0.38
N VAL A 46 -1.59 -10.50 -0.47
CA VAL A 46 -3.03 -10.83 -0.37
C VAL A 46 -3.70 -11.04 -1.73
N SER A 47 -3.01 -10.76 -2.83
CA SER A 47 -3.49 -10.89 -4.21
C SER A 47 -4.03 -12.29 -4.53
N THR A 48 -4.92 -12.39 -5.51
CA THR A 48 -5.38 -13.69 -6.04
C THR A 48 -4.29 -14.43 -6.80
N GLY A 49 -3.24 -13.73 -7.27
CA GLY A 49 -2.05 -14.32 -7.89
C GLY A 49 -0.95 -14.73 -6.89
N HIS A 50 -1.23 -14.65 -5.60
CA HIS A 50 -0.31 -15.10 -4.55
C HIS A 50 0.14 -16.55 -4.74
N ASN A 51 1.42 -16.81 -4.53
CA ASN A 51 1.98 -18.16 -4.46
C ASN A 51 3.01 -18.23 -3.32
N GLU A 52 3.17 -19.41 -2.72
CA GLU A 52 4.01 -19.61 -1.54
C GLU A 52 5.51 -19.46 -1.83
N PHE A 53 5.96 -19.75 -3.05
CA PHE A 53 7.39 -19.64 -3.39
C PHE A 53 7.91 -18.21 -3.32
N SER A 54 7.14 -17.27 -3.85
CA SER A 54 7.54 -15.85 -3.88
C SER A 54 7.00 -15.07 -2.69
N ALA A 55 6.05 -15.61 -1.91
CA ALA A 55 5.49 -14.96 -0.72
C ALA A 55 6.57 -14.58 0.32
N ALA A 56 7.59 -15.43 0.48
CA ALA A 56 8.72 -15.17 1.35
C ALA A 56 9.45 -13.84 1.03
N LEU A 57 9.43 -13.38 -0.23
CA LEU A 57 10.01 -12.10 -0.63
C LEU A 57 9.19 -10.92 -0.09
N ALA A 58 7.86 -11.02 -0.18
CA ALA A 58 6.95 -10.02 0.37
C ALA A 58 7.03 -9.97 1.91
N GLU A 59 7.02 -11.13 2.57
CA GLU A 59 7.17 -11.23 4.01
C GLU A 59 8.45 -10.56 4.49
N LYS A 60 9.57 -10.85 3.81
CA LYS A 60 10.85 -10.23 4.13
C LYS A 60 10.87 -8.72 3.86
N ALA A 61 10.26 -8.27 2.77
CA ALA A 61 10.13 -6.85 2.49
C ALA A 61 9.32 -6.13 3.58
N MET A 62 8.18 -6.70 4.01
CA MET A 62 7.35 -6.12 5.07
C MET A 62 8.04 -6.13 6.44
N GLU A 63 8.74 -7.20 6.79
CA GLU A 63 9.57 -7.27 8.00
C GLU A 63 10.62 -6.14 8.02
N ILE A 64 11.34 -5.96 6.90
CA ILE A 64 12.34 -4.90 6.78
C ILE A 64 11.69 -3.52 6.92
N CYS A 65 10.57 -3.27 6.25
CA CYS A 65 9.83 -2.01 6.38
C CYS A 65 9.42 -1.74 7.84
N GLY A 66 8.95 -2.76 8.54
CA GLY A 66 8.55 -2.66 9.95
C GLY A 66 9.67 -2.19 10.87
N VAL A 67 10.91 -2.58 10.58
CA VAL A 67 12.08 -2.27 11.42
C VAL A 67 12.82 -1.01 10.95
N PHE A 68 12.95 -0.81 9.63
CA PHE A 68 13.93 0.14 9.10
C PHE A 68 13.32 1.38 8.44
N LEU A 69 12.04 1.37 8.03
CA LEU A 69 11.46 2.51 7.32
C LEU A 69 11.47 3.79 8.17
N LEU A 70 10.97 3.71 9.40
CA LEU A 70 10.95 4.87 10.29
C LEU A 70 12.35 5.34 10.64
N ARG A 71 13.32 4.44 10.80
CA ARG A 71 14.72 4.78 11.04
C ARG A 71 15.32 5.53 9.85
N ALA A 72 15.13 5.04 8.63
CA ALA A 72 15.62 5.71 7.41
C ALA A 72 14.95 7.08 7.19
N TYR A 73 13.72 7.26 7.66
CA TYR A 73 13.01 8.54 7.62
C TYR A 73 13.57 9.54 8.64
N LEU A 74 13.76 9.10 9.90
CA LEU A 74 14.23 9.96 11.00
C LEU A 74 15.69 10.35 10.87
N ASP A 75 16.52 9.43 10.38
CA ASP A 75 17.94 9.64 10.14
C ASP A 75 18.34 9.19 8.73
N GLY A 76 18.39 10.13 7.81
CA GLY A 76 18.82 9.87 6.43
C GLY A 76 20.29 9.45 6.32
N SER A 77 21.11 9.61 7.34
CA SER A 77 22.49 9.18 7.40
C SER A 77 22.67 7.75 7.94
N ASP A 78 21.60 7.11 8.43
CA ASP A 78 21.62 5.68 8.80
C ASP A 78 21.73 4.81 7.54
N MET A 79 22.96 4.63 7.07
CA MET A 79 23.27 3.86 5.85
C MET A 79 22.81 2.41 5.94
N HIS A 80 22.75 1.84 7.15
CA HIS A 80 22.23 0.49 7.33
C HIS A 80 20.72 0.43 7.08
N ALA A 81 19.95 1.40 7.61
CA ALA A 81 18.52 1.48 7.34
C ALA A 81 18.23 1.77 5.85
N ARG A 82 19.00 2.67 5.22
CA ARG A 82 18.94 2.95 3.78
C ARG A 82 19.16 1.68 2.95
N GLN A 83 20.23 0.94 3.23
CA GLN A 83 20.53 -0.31 2.53
C GLN A 83 19.41 -1.35 2.71
N LYS A 84 18.87 -1.47 3.92
CA LYS A 84 17.75 -2.37 4.18
C LYS A 84 16.49 -1.99 3.38
N MET A 85 16.14 -0.71 3.36
CA MET A 85 14.99 -0.23 2.57
C MET A 85 15.21 -0.42 1.06
N HIS A 86 16.43 -0.24 0.57
CA HIS A 86 16.77 -0.51 -0.83
C HIS A 86 16.59 -2.00 -1.19
N VAL A 87 17.02 -2.90 -0.29
CA VAL A 87 16.78 -4.35 -0.44
C VAL A 87 15.27 -4.66 -0.38
N ALA A 88 14.51 -4.07 0.57
CA ALA A 88 13.07 -4.29 0.65
C ALA A 88 12.34 -3.88 -0.62
N SER A 89 12.74 -2.76 -1.24
CA SER A 89 12.18 -2.29 -2.51
C SER A 89 12.41 -3.30 -3.64
N CYS A 90 13.61 -3.86 -3.74
CA CYS A 90 13.94 -4.88 -4.72
C CYS A 90 13.10 -6.17 -4.50
N LEU A 91 13.02 -6.65 -3.25
CA LEU A 91 12.24 -7.83 -2.90
C LEU A 91 10.75 -7.66 -3.25
N ALA A 92 10.16 -6.51 -2.91
CA ALA A 92 8.77 -6.19 -3.25
C ALA A 92 8.57 -6.16 -4.78
N GLY A 93 9.53 -5.57 -5.54
CA GLY A 93 9.52 -5.51 -6.99
C GLY A 93 9.53 -6.89 -7.65
N LEU A 94 10.39 -7.79 -7.17
CA LEU A 94 10.46 -9.16 -7.66
C LEU A 94 9.15 -9.93 -7.43
N TYR A 95 8.46 -9.65 -6.31
CA TYR A 95 7.23 -10.37 -5.98
C TYR A 95 6.01 -9.84 -6.73
N PHE A 96 5.77 -8.54 -6.74
CA PHE A 96 4.55 -8.02 -7.36
C PHE A 96 4.50 -8.27 -8.87
N ASN A 97 5.66 -8.41 -9.52
CA ASN A 97 5.74 -8.73 -10.94
C ASN A 97 5.08 -10.08 -11.30
N THR A 98 5.06 -11.02 -10.35
CA THR A 98 4.42 -12.34 -10.52
C THR A 98 3.03 -12.43 -9.91
N ALA A 99 2.82 -11.82 -8.76
CA ALA A 99 1.57 -11.93 -8.00
C ALA A 99 0.51 -10.89 -8.38
N GLY A 100 0.92 -9.81 -9.04
CA GLY A 100 0.05 -8.65 -9.28
C GLY A 100 -0.15 -7.81 -8.02
N LEU A 101 -0.94 -6.76 -8.15
CA LEU A 101 -1.24 -5.77 -7.10
C LEU A 101 -2.74 -5.78 -6.75
N GLY A 102 -3.28 -4.69 -6.25
CA GLY A 102 -4.66 -4.56 -5.86
C GLY A 102 -5.24 -3.16 -6.08
N ILE A 103 -6.39 -2.91 -5.48
CA ILE A 103 -7.12 -1.65 -5.68
C ILE A 103 -6.47 -0.46 -4.99
N THR A 104 -5.51 -0.63 -4.08
CA THR A 104 -4.74 0.50 -3.56
C THR A 104 -4.02 1.19 -4.71
N HIS A 105 -3.27 0.42 -5.51
CA HIS A 105 -2.57 0.94 -6.68
C HIS A 105 -3.52 1.48 -7.74
N SER A 106 -4.58 0.75 -8.08
CA SER A 106 -5.57 1.21 -9.06
C SER A 106 -6.16 2.58 -8.69
N MET A 107 -6.50 2.77 -7.43
CA MET A 107 -7.05 4.02 -6.92
C MET A 107 -5.98 5.13 -6.80
N ALA A 108 -4.75 4.78 -6.39
CA ALA A 108 -3.63 5.71 -6.29
C ALA A 108 -3.22 6.27 -7.66
N HIS A 109 -3.27 5.46 -8.72
CA HIS A 109 -3.04 5.91 -10.09
C HIS A 109 -3.98 7.06 -10.48
N GLN A 110 -5.25 6.99 -10.07
CA GLN A 110 -6.24 8.03 -10.39
C GLN A 110 -6.00 9.31 -9.58
N LEU A 111 -5.66 9.19 -8.29
CA LEU A 111 -5.28 10.34 -7.47
C LEU A 111 -4.04 11.05 -8.02
N GLY A 112 -3.04 10.29 -8.44
CA GLY A 112 -1.85 10.84 -9.08
C GLY A 112 -2.14 11.50 -10.42
N ALA A 113 -2.99 10.90 -11.26
CA ALA A 113 -3.34 11.43 -12.57
C ALA A 113 -4.22 12.69 -12.51
N GLN A 114 -5.14 12.76 -11.53
CA GLN A 114 -6.12 13.84 -11.41
C GLN A 114 -5.59 15.02 -10.58
N PHE A 115 -4.86 14.74 -9.47
CA PHE A 115 -4.49 15.75 -8.48
C PHE A 115 -2.98 15.87 -8.26
N HIS A 116 -2.18 15.18 -9.08
CA HIS A 116 -0.71 15.17 -8.97
C HIS A 116 -0.18 14.77 -7.58
N ILE A 117 -0.94 13.97 -6.83
CA ILE A 117 -0.49 13.42 -5.55
C ILE A 117 0.65 12.41 -5.82
N PRO A 118 1.79 12.50 -5.14
CA PRO A 118 2.88 11.54 -5.29
C PRO A 118 2.39 10.10 -5.10
N HIS A 119 2.84 9.18 -5.94
CA HIS A 119 2.30 7.82 -6.01
C HIS A 119 2.31 7.09 -4.67
N GLY A 120 3.49 7.03 -4.01
CA GLY A 120 3.61 6.36 -2.72
C GLY A 120 2.79 7.02 -1.62
N ARG A 121 2.61 8.35 -1.67
CA ARG A 121 1.72 9.08 -0.77
C ARG A 121 0.26 8.67 -0.98
N ALA A 122 -0.20 8.62 -2.23
CA ALA A 122 -1.56 8.18 -2.55
C ALA A 122 -1.81 6.73 -2.09
N ASN A 123 -0.84 5.84 -2.31
CA ASN A 123 -0.88 4.46 -1.80
C ASN A 123 -0.96 4.44 -0.28
N ALA A 124 -0.10 5.16 0.41
CA ALA A 124 -0.12 5.23 1.87
C ALA A 124 -1.49 5.68 2.41
N MET A 125 -2.05 6.77 1.86
CA MET A 125 -3.34 7.32 2.28
C MET A 125 -4.50 6.32 2.09
N LEU A 126 -4.50 5.56 1.00
CA LEU A 126 -5.55 4.59 0.66
C LEU A 126 -5.43 3.30 1.46
N LEU A 127 -4.22 2.85 1.78
CA LEU A 127 -3.93 1.51 2.27
C LEU A 127 -4.77 1.09 3.50
N PRO A 128 -4.94 1.89 4.57
CA PRO A 128 -5.76 1.51 5.72
C PRO A 128 -7.21 1.19 5.33
N HIS A 129 -7.78 1.98 4.44
CA HIS A 129 -9.16 1.82 3.97
C HIS A 129 -9.33 0.57 3.11
N ILE A 130 -8.32 0.23 2.29
CA ILE A 130 -8.33 -0.95 1.44
C ILE A 130 -8.15 -2.23 2.28
N VAL A 131 -7.28 -2.22 3.28
CA VAL A 131 -7.15 -3.36 4.21
C VAL A 131 -8.50 -3.63 4.91
N GLU A 132 -9.18 -2.57 5.42
CA GLU A 132 -10.51 -2.71 6.01
C GLU A 132 -11.55 -3.26 5.02
N PHE A 133 -11.53 -2.79 3.77
CA PHE A 133 -12.42 -3.24 2.71
C PHE A 133 -12.18 -4.71 2.36
N ASN A 134 -10.95 -5.08 2.04
CA ASN A 134 -10.58 -6.44 1.65
C ASN A 134 -10.83 -7.46 2.77
N ALA A 135 -10.56 -7.10 4.01
CA ALA A 135 -10.81 -7.93 5.18
C ALA A 135 -12.29 -7.99 5.59
N ASN A 136 -13.14 -7.12 5.02
CA ASN A 136 -14.57 -7.00 5.36
C ASN A 136 -14.83 -6.85 6.87
N ILE A 137 -13.96 -6.14 7.58
CA ILE A 137 -14.06 -5.91 9.03
C ILE A 137 -14.90 -4.68 9.36
N ASN A 138 -16.17 -4.64 8.97
CA ASN A 138 -17.06 -3.53 9.31
C ASN A 138 -17.38 -3.50 10.81
N LYS A 139 -17.41 -2.30 11.40
CA LYS A 139 -17.65 -2.04 12.82
C LYS A 139 -18.95 -2.61 13.39
N ARG A 140 -19.91 -3.07 12.55
CA ARG A 140 -21.28 -3.43 12.96
C ARG A 140 -21.67 -4.89 12.79
N SER A 141 -20.89 -5.73 12.13
CA SER A 141 -21.30 -7.13 11.89
C SER A 141 -20.67 -8.07 12.92
N ARG A 142 -21.41 -8.37 14.00
CA ARG A 142 -21.12 -9.49 14.91
C ARG A 142 -21.48 -10.87 14.32
N SER A 143 -22.13 -10.92 13.16
CA SER A 143 -22.75 -12.14 12.63
C SER A 143 -22.17 -12.70 11.34
N GLN A 144 -21.23 -12.02 10.67
CA GLN A 144 -20.64 -12.57 9.44
C GLN A 144 -19.45 -13.48 9.74
N LYS A 145 -19.71 -14.78 9.73
CA LYS A 145 -18.71 -15.85 9.84
C LYS A 145 -17.88 -16.08 8.56
N THR A 146 -17.94 -15.19 7.60
CA THR A 146 -17.20 -15.36 6.35
C THR A 146 -15.83 -14.69 6.50
N TYR A 147 -14.87 -15.43 7.03
CA TYR A 147 -13.46 -15.05 6.95
C TYR A 147 -13.04 -15.17 5.50
N LEU A 148 -12.81 -14.04 4.84
CA LEU A 148 -12.22 -14.02 3.52
C LEU A 148 -10.75 -14.46 3.62
N PRO A 149 -10.18 -15.13 2.61
CA PRO A 149 -8.77 -15.52 2.62
C PRO A 149 -7.81 -14.35 2.91
N ALA A 150 -8.18 -13.13 2.52
CA ALA A 150 -7.43 -11.93 2.82
C ALA A 150 -7.24 -11.67 4.34
N VAL A 151 -8.24 -12.04 5.18
CA VAL A 151 -8.13 -11.85 6.64
C VAL A 151 -6.98 -12.66 7.22
N GLU A 152 -6.82 -13.91 6.78
CA GLU A 152 -5.74 -14.80 7.23
C GLU A 152 -4.38 -14.22 6.87
N ARG A 153 -4.23 -13.78 5.62
CA ARG A 153 -2.98 -13.19 5.13
C ARG A 153 -2.65 -11.87 5.81
N TYR A 154 -3.62 -10.97 6.00
CA TYR A 154 -3.38 -9.74 6.78
C TYR A 154 -3.03 -10.03 8.24
N ALA A 155 -3.64 -11.06 8.85
CA ALA A 155 -3.29 -11.48 10.21
C ALA A 155 -1.85 -12.06 10.27
N SER A 156 -1.41 -12.78 9.23
CA SER A 156 -0.02 -13.24 9.11
C SER A 156 0.96 -12.07 9.01
N VAL A 157 0.62 -11.03 8.24
CA VAL A 157 1.43 -9.80 8.18
C VAL A 157 1.50 -9.11 9.55
N ALA A 158 0.37 -9.02 10.27
CA ALA A 158 0.38 -8.50 11.63
C ALA A 158 1.31 -9.33 12.56
N HIS A 159 1.37 -10.64 12.37
CA HIS A 159 2.31 -11.50 13.09
C HIS A 159 3.77 -11.19 12.76
N ILE A 160 4.11 -11.06 11.47
CA ILE A 160 5.46 -10.69 11.00
C ILE A 160 5.93 -9.36 11.62
N LEU A 161 5.01 -8.41 11.77
CA LEU A 161 5.28 -7.10 12.37
C LEU A 161 5.24 -7.09 13.92
N GLY A 162 5.01 -8.24 14.56
CA GLY A 162 4.88 -8.33 16.03
C GLY A 162 3.58 -7.73 16.58
N LEU A 163 2.55 -7.59 15.75
CA LEU A 163 1.27 -6.95 16.09
C LEU A 163 0.12 -7.95 16.33
N SER A 164 0.44 -9.24 16.44
CA SER A 164 -0.55 -10.32 16.63
C SER A 164 -1.47 -10.06 17.82
N ASN A 165 -2.73 -10.47 17.66
CA ASN A 165 -3.74 -10.30 18.69
C ASN A 165 -4.53 -11.61 18.91
N TYR A 166 -5.49 -11.61 19.85
CA TYR A 166 -6.28 -12.79 20.28
C TYR A 166 -7.02 -13.50 19.12
N ASN A 167 -7.34 -12.77 18.04
CA ASN A 167 -7.96 -13.36 16.86
C ASN A 167 -7.55 -12.57 15.60
N GLN A 168 -7.77 -13.18 14.45
CA GLN A 168 -7.37 -12.63 13.16
C GLN A 168 -7.94 -11.23 12.88
N VAL A 169 -9.21 -10.99 13.20
CA VAL A 169 -9.85 -9.67 12.99
C VAL A 169 -9.16 -8.58 13.83
N MET A 170 -8.81 -8.91 15.07
CA MET A 170 -8.07 -7.96 15.93
C MET A 170 -6.64 -7.75 15.42
N SER A 171 -5.99 -8.80 14.90
CA SER A 171 -4.67 -8.67 14.26
C SER A 171 -4.73 -7.76 13.02
N VAL A 172 -5.76 -7.90 12.17
CA VAL A 172 -5.97 -6.98 11.03
C VAL A 172 -6.19 -5.54 11.49
N ARG A 173 -6.94 -5.31 12.57
CA ARG A 173 -7.11 -3.96 13.14
C ARG A 173 -5.79 -3.40 13.67
N SER A 174 -4.97 -4.24 14.32
CA SER A 174 -3.62 -3.84 14.75
C SER A 174 -2.75 -3.45 13.56
N LEU A 175 -2.83 -4.17 12.43
CA LEU A 175 -2.15 -3.81 11.19
C LEU A 175 -2.63 -2.46 10.65
N VAL A 176 -3.94 -2.20 10.59
CA VAL A 176 -4.50 -0.91 10.17
C VAL A 176 -3.99 0.22 11.05
N ASN A 177 -4.03 0.03 12.38
CA ASN A 177 -3.53 1.03 13.33
C ASN A 177 -2.02 1.29 13.16
N TRP A 178 -1.24 0.24 12.88
CA TRP A 178 0.19 0.39 12.62
C TRP A 178 0.46 1.18 11.33
N ILE A 179 -0.29 0.92 10.26
CA ILE A 179 -0.18 1.71 9.01
C ILE A 179 -0.46 3.19 9.30
N GLN A 180 -1.53 3.49 10.04
CA GLN A 180 -1.89 4.85 10.42
C GLN A 180 -0.85 5.49 11.36
N PHE A 181 -0.27 4.72 12.27
CA PHE A 181 0.85 5.17 13.10
C PHE A 181 2.06 5.55 12.24
N MET A 182 2.45 4.73 11.28
CA MET A 182 3.56 5.02 10.37
C MET A 182 3.31 6.28 9.54
N GLN A 183 2.08 6.47 9.02
CA GLN A 183 1.70 7.69 8.31
C GLN A 183 1.90 8.93 9.20
N LYS A 184 1.42 8.88 10.44
CA LYS A 184 1.51 9.98 11.40
C LYS A 184 2.97 10.31 11.75
N GLU A 185 3.78 9.30 12.10
CA GLU A 185 5.18 9.49 12.46
C GLU A 185 6.04 10.04 11.31
N MET A 186 5.65 9.73 10.07
CA MET A 186 6.34 10.22 8.87
C MET A 186 5.69 11.44 8.22
N ASN A 187 4.74 12.10 8.90
CA ASN A 187 4.02 13.28 8.41
C ASN A 187 3.39 13.09 7.02
N ILE A 188 2.90 11.88 6.73
CA ILE A 188 2.13 11.61 5.51
C ILE A 188 0.68 12.06 5.78
N PRO A 189 0.08 12.91 4.92
CA PRO A 189 -1.33 13.27 5.05
C PRO A 189 -2.21 12.02 5.06
N MET A 190 -3.17 11.98 5.97
CA MET A 190 -4.10 10.85 6.09
C MET A 190 -5.39 11.08 5.32
N THR A 191 -5.65 12.34 4.94
CA THR A 191 -6.85 12.76 4.20
C THR A 191 -6.50 13.70 3.05
N ILE A 192 -7.39 13.79 2.07
CA ILE A 192 -7.24 14.76 0.96
C ILE A 192 -7.30 16.20 1.48
N GLN A 193 -8.13 16.45 2.49
CA GLN A 193 -8.25 17.77 3.09
C GLN A 193 -6.92 18.25 3.71
N GLU A 194 -6.13 17.35 4.30
CA GLU A 194 -4.82 17.69 4.88
C GLU A 194 -3.78 18.09 3.83
N ILE A 195 -3.94 17.72 2.57
CA ILE A 195 -3.07 18.17 1.47
C ILE A 195 -3.24 19.67 1.24
N GLY A 196 -4.46 20.21 1.44
CA GLY A 196 -4.74 21.63 1.46
C GLY A 196 -4.77 22.36 0.11
N THR A 197 -4.49 21.66 -1.00
CA THR A 197 -4.42 22.25 -2.35
C THR A 197 -5.58 21.84 -3.26
N ILE A 198 -6.47 20.96 -2.79
CA ILE A 198 -7.59 20.41 -3.56
C ILE A 198 -8.89 20.89 -2.94
N SER A 199 -9.77 21.50 -3.74
CA SER A 199 -11.08 21.96 -3.25
C SER A 199 -12.07 20.79 -3.13
N PRO A 200 -13.09 20.89 -2.23
CA PRO A 200 -14.14 19.87 -2.12
C PRO A 200 -14.85 19.62 -3.45
N ASP A 201 -15.24 20.66 -4.16
CA ASP A 201 -15.99 20.54 -5.41
C ASP A 201 -15.18 19.84 -6.50
N GLU A 202 -13.88 20.15 -6.60
CA GLU A 202 -12.96 19.50 -7.53
C GLU A 202 -12.81 18.01 -7.18
N TYR A 203 -12.59 17.70 -5.90
CA TYR A 203 -12.42 16.32 -5.47
C TYR A 203 -13.67 15.47 -5.66
N PHE A 204 -14.80 15.93 -5.12
CA PHE A 204 -16.06 15.17 -5.20
C PHE A 204 -16.58 15.08 -6.64
N GLY A 205 -16.34 16.09 -7.46
CA GLY A 205 -16.69 16.08 -8.89
C GLY A 205 -15.89 15.05 -9.72
N ALA A 206 -14.68 14.70 -9.28
CA ALA A 206 -13.82 13.74 -9.97
C ALA A 206 -14.09 12.27 -9.58
N ILE A 207 -14.75 12.00 -8.45
CA ILE A 207 -14.86 10.65 -7.86
C ILE A 207 -15.48 9.64 -8.83
N ASP A 208 -16.53 10.00 -9.55
CA ASP A 208 -17.23 9.08 -10.45
C ASP A 208 -16.30 8.58 -11.56
N LYS A 209 -15.61 9.50 -12.22
CA LYS A 209 -14.63 9.20 -13.28
C LYS A 209 -13.43 8.42 -12.75
N MET A 210 -12.92 8.79 -11.58
CA MET A 210 -11.80 8.06 -10.94
C MET A 210 -12.21 6.62 -10.58
N ALA A 211 -13.46 6.41 -10.15
CA ALA A 211 -13.95 5.07 -9.81
C ALA A 211 -14.02 4.16 -11.05
N ASP A 212 -14.52 4.67 -12.18
CA ASP A 212 -14.55 3.92 -13.44
C ASP A 212 -13.12 3.56 -13.90
N ALA A 213 -12.21 4.53 -13.85
CA ALA A 213 -10.84 4.32 -14.26
C ALA A 213 -10.08 3.34 -13.33
N ALA A 214 -10.33 3.37 -12.02
CA ALA A 214 -9.76 2.43 -11.07
C ALA A 214 -10.29 1.00 -11.30
N LEU A 215 -11.57 0.83 -11.63
CA LEU A 215 -12.12 -0.48 -11.99
C LEU A 215 -11.52 -1.06 -13.27
N ALA A 216 -11.19 -0.21 -14.24
CA ALA A 216 -10.58 -0.62 -15.50
C ALA A 216 -9.06 -0.82 -15.40
N ASP A 217 -8.44 -0.47 -14.28
CA ASP A 217 -7.01 -0.63 -14.07
C ASP A 217 -6.64 -2.10 -13.89
N ALA A 218 -5.51 -2.51 -14.50
CA ALA A 218 -5.04 -3.90 -14.47
C ALA A 218 -4.81 -4.42 -13.05
N CYS A 219 -4.36 -3.56 -12.11
CA CYS A 219 -4.12 -3.94 -10.72
C CYS A 219 -5.40 -4.38 -10.00
N THR A 220 -6.58 -3.92 -10.42
CA THR A 220 -7.87 -4.33 -9.84
C THR A 220 -8.16 -5.82 -10.02
N THR A 221 -7.67 -6.42 -11.11
CA THR A 221 -7.97 -7.81 -11.48
C THR A 221 -7.46 -8.84 -10.48
N THR A 222 -6.42 -8.51 -9.74
CA THR A 222 -5.79 -9.41 -8.75
C THR A 222 -6.16 -9.05 -7.30
N ASN A 223 -7.05 -8.09 -7.09
CA ASN A 223 -7.50 -7.75 -5.74
C ASN A 223 -8.27 -8.92 -5.09
N PRO A 224 -8.03 -9.27 -3.81
CA PRO A 224 -8.63 -10.44 -3.17
C PRO A 224 -10.15 -10.35 -3.02
N ARG A 225 -10.70 -9.14 -2.96
CA ARG A 225 -12.14 -8.87 -2.95
C ARG A 225 -12.50 -8.04 -4.18
N ILE A 226 -13.41 -8.56 -5.01
CA ILE A 226 -13.89 -7.84 -6.20
C ILE A 226 -14.67 -6.60 -5.76
N PRO A 227 -14.21 -5.37 -6.12
CA PRO A 227 -14.91 -4.15 -5.76
C PRO A 227 -16.04 -3.84 -6.76
N THR A 228 -17.10 -3.20 -6.29
CA THR A 228 -18.05 -2.49 -7.14
C THR A 228 -17.65 -1.03 -7.32
N LYS A 229 -18.24 -0.32 -8.29
CA LYS A 229 -18.03 1.12 -8.45
C LYS A 229 -18.40 1.89 -7.19
N GLU A 230 -19.51 1.50 -6.57
CA GLU A 230 -20.00 2.10 -5.32
C GLU A 230 -19.02 1.89 -4.15
N ASP A 231 -18.35 0.74 -4.09
CA ASP A 231 -17.34 0.48 -3.07
C ASP A 231 -16.15 1.44 -3.23
N ILE A 232 -15.63 1.58 -4.44
CA ILE A 232 -14.53 2.50 -4.75
C ILE A 232 -14.91 3.95 -4.46
N MET A 233 -16.09 4.38 -4.91
CA MET A 233 -16.61 5.73 -4.62
C MET A 233 -16.74 5.98 -3.12
N LYS A 234 -17.18 4.99 -2.31
CA LYS A 234 -17.24 5.10 -0.85
C LYS A 234 -15.87 5.28 -0.22
N ILE A 235 -14.87 4.55 -0.72
CA ILE A 235 -13.50 4.67 -0.22
C ILE A 235 -12.95 6.07 -0.54
N TYR A 236 -13.12 6.57 -1.77
CA TYR A 236 -12.71 7.94 -2.10
C TYR A 236 -13.41 8.98 -1.23
N LYS A 237 -14.74 8.86 -1.03
CA LYS A 237 -15.47 9.79 -0.14
C LYS A 237 -14.95 9.77 1.30
N LYS A 238 -14.60 8.58 1.81
CA LYS A 238 -14.03 8.41 3.14
C LYS A 238 -12.62 9.02 3.26
N LEU A 239 -11.89 9.08 2.15
CA LEU A 239 -10.54 9.65 2.10
C LEU A 239 -10.52 11.18 2.19
N TRP A 240 -11.65 11.86 2.04
CA TRP A 240 -11.71 13.33 2.09
C TRP A 240 -11.39 13.89 3.47
N SER A 241 -12.04 13.36 4.51
CA SER A 241 -11.88 13.79 5.91
C SER A 241 -12.30 12.66 6.86
N PHE A 242 -11.78 12.68 8.07
CA PHE A 242 -12.20 11.76 9.16
C PHE A 242 -13.60 12.06 9.70
#